data_8c1053ce80800c11e30bc4a93e1b8d83
#
_entry.id   8c1053ce80800c11e30bc4a93e1b8d83
#
_cell.length_a   1.000
_cell.length_b   1.000
_cell.length_c   1.000
_cell.angle_alpha   90.00
_cell.angle_beta   90.00
_cell.angle_gamma   90.00
#
_symmetry.space_group_name_H-M   'P 1'
#
loop_
_entity.id
_entity.type
_entity.pdbx_description
1 polymer ?
#
loop_
_entity_poly.entity_id
_entity_poly.type
_entity_poly.pdbx_seq_one_letter_code
_entity_poly.pdbx_strand_id
1 'polypeptide(L)'
;MSTIHLHQTTTSTPEQFIASLTDFGPGRAKLFGNSADEYLKVHHRGPSEADVTEGSRRIWERLHYDWSDPNRVVMTTTDSNLWGGRSGHTYTFTRRPDGMTELDAVIVRDGKNIKGRALGFVLGIFGARVLGKELEKSVKAIEARNDKSARTGESAAS
;
A
#
# COMPACT_ATOMS: atom_id res chain seq x y z
N MET A 1 -10.33 -16.65 -7.11
CA MET A 1 -10.17 -15.43 -6.30
C MET A 1 -9.49 -15.79 -4.98
N SER A 2 -8.47 -15.04 -4.60
CA SER A 2 -7.75 -15.25 -3.33
C SER A 2 -7.86 -14.02 -2.47
N THR A 3 -8.06 -14.21 -1.17
CA THR A 3 -8.09 -13.14 -0.17
C THR A 3 -6.98 -13.39 0.83
N ILE A 4 -6.10 -12.41 1.01
CA ILE A 4 -4.94 -12.48 1.89
C ILE A 4 -5.13 -11.45 3.00
N HIS A 5 -5.00 -11.89 4.25
CA HIS A 5 -5.07 -11.05 5.43
C HIS A 5 -3.67 -10.89 6.02
N LEU A 6 -3.27 -9.63 6.25
CA LEU A 6 -1.98 -9.30 6.85
C LEU A 6 -2.21 -8.39 8.06
N HIS A 7 -1.34 -8.53 9.06
CA HIS A 7 -1.37 -7.70 10.26
C HIS A 7 0.03 -7.23 10.59
N GLN A 8 0.16 -5.94 10.94
CA GLN A 8 1.40 -5.34 11.41
C GLN A 8 1.10 -4.36 12.54
N THR A 9 2.08 -4.14 13.40
CA THR A 9 2.06 -3.07 14.40
C THR A 9 3.14 -2.07 14.03
N THR A 10 2.84 -0.78 14.11
CA THR A 10 3.76 0.28 13.71
C THR A 10 3.77 1.44 14.70
N THR A 11 4.91 2.13 14.80
CA THR A 11 5.05 3.39 15.53
C THR A 11 4.44 4.57 14.78
N SER A 12 4.19 4.41 13.48
CA SER A 12 3.54 5.44 12.66
C SER A 12 2.10 5.66 13.08
N THR A 13 1.66 6.91 13.14
CA THR A 13 0.23 7.21 13.28
C THR A 13 -0.50 6.84 12.00
N PRO A 14 -1.84 6.64 12.03
CA PRO A 14 -2.61 6.46 10.81
C PRO A 14 -2.37 7.56 9.78
N GLU A 15 -2.32 8.82 10.21
CA GLU A 15 -2.08 9.97 9.35
C GLU A 15 -0.71 9.90 8.67
N GLN A 16 0.34 9.52 9.41
CA GLN A 16 1.69 9.37 8.86
C GLN A 16 1.76 8.23 7.85
N PHE A 17 1.13 7.11 8.14
CA PHE A 17 1.10 5.97 7.22
C PHE A 17 0.33 6.31 5.95
N ILE A 18 -0.85 6.91 6.07
CA ILE A 18 -1.67 7.34 4.93
C ILE A 18 -0.92 8.38 4.09
N ALA A 19 -0.25 9.33 4.71
CA ALA A 19 0.56 10.33 4.01
C ALA A 19 1.65 9.67 3.15
N SER A 20 2.32 8.64 3.66
CA SER A 20 3.33 7.89 2.91
C SER A 20 2.70 7.03 1.80
N LEU A 21 1.58 6.37 2.09
CA LEU A 21 0.87 5.52 1.14
C LEU A 21 0.32 6.34 -0.04
N THR A 22 -0.07 7.58 0.20
CA THR A 22 -0.63 8.49 -0.81
C THR A 22 0.39 9.51 -1.34
N ASP A 23 1.64 9.35 -1.02
CA ASP A 23 2.74 10.10 -1.63
C ASP A 23 3.15 9.41 -2.95
N PHE A 24 2.73 9.99 -4.05
CA PHE A 24 3.00 9.50 -5.40
C PHE A 24 4.18 10.21 -6.05
N GLY A 25 5.04 10.85 -5.27
CA GLY A 25 6.24 11.52 -5.73
C GLY A 25 7.42 10.57 -5.98
N PRO A 26 8.56 11.11 -6.43
CA PRO A 26 9.78 10.33 -6.63
C PRO A 26 10.24 9.62 -5.35
N GLY A 27 10.78 8.43 -5.49
CA GLY A 27 11.28 7.62 -4.37
C GLY A 27 10.22 6.71 -3.74
N ARG A 28 9.04 6.60 -4.34
CA ARG A 28 7.99 5.70 -3.86
C ARG A 28 8.46 4.25 -3.78
N ALA A 29 9.32 3.81 -4.70
CA ALA A 29 9.90 2.48 -4.70
C ALA A 29 10.70 2.15 -3.43
N LYS A 30 11.21 3.15 -2.74
CA LYS A 30 11.91 2.98 -1.45
C LYS A 30 10.96 2.62 -0.31
N LEU A 31 9.69 3.02 -0.41
CA LEU A 31 8.65 2.72 0.56
C LEU A 31 7.87 1.45 0.17
N PHE A 32 7.58 1.30 -1.11
CA PHE A 32 6.80 0.20 -1.65
C PHE A 32 7.56 -0.41 -2.82
N GLY A 33 8.29 -1.49 -2.55
CA GLY A 33 9.24 -2.08 -3.50
C GLY A 33 8.64 -2.65 -4.78
N ASN A 34 7.33 -2.86 -4.83
CA ASN A 34 6.61 -3.30 -6.02
C ASN A 34 6.11 -2.15 -6.90
N SER A 35 6.37 -0.90 -6.51
CA SER A 35 5.96 0.31 -7.24
C SER A 35 7.19 1.01 -7.80
N ALA A 36 7.55 0.68 -9.04
CA ALA A 36 8.70 1.32 -9.71
C ALA A 36 8.34 2.74 -10.15
N ASP A 37 9.21 3.70 -9.85
CA ASP A 37 8.97 5.13 -10.15
C ASP A 37 8.70 5.38 -11.64
N GLU A 38 9.34 4.64 -12.52
CA GLU A 38 9.19 4.76 -13.98
C GLU A 38 7.82 4.31 -14.52
N TYR A 39 7.08 3.51 -13.74
CA TYR A 39 5.72 3.04 -14.08
C TYR A 39 4.63 3.79 -13.32
N LEU A 40 5.02 4.69 -12.43
CA LEU A 40 4.09 5.47 -11.64
C LEU A 40 3.47 6.58 -12.48
N LYS A 41 2.15 6.57 -12.61
CA LYS A 41 1.42 7.61 -13.32
C LYS A 41 0.18 8.01 -12.54
N VAL A 42 0.14 9.27 -12.12
CA VAL A 42 -1.04 9.85 -11.47
C VAL A 42 -1.97 10.39 -12.55
N HIS A 43 -3.16 9.80 -12.66
CA HIS A 43 -4.18 10.23 -13.62
C HIS A 43 -5.06 11.33 -13.04
N HIS A 44 -5.36 11.25 -11.75
CA HIS A 44 -6.15 12.20 -11.01
C HIS A 44 -5.77 12.16 -9.54
N ARG A 45 -5.79 13.32 -8.89
CA ARG A 45 -5.62 13.42 -7.44
C ARG A 45 -6.54 14.50 -6.87
N GLY A 46 -7.37 14.11 -5.91
CA GLY A 46 -8.18 14.99 -5.08
C GLY A 46 -7.67 15.03 -3.64
N PRO A 47 -8.40 15.70 -2.72
CA PRO A 47 -8.02 15.80 -1.31
C PRO A 47 -8.01 14.45 -0.56
N SER A 48 -8.87 13.52 -0.95
CA SER A 48 -9.05 12.24 -0.27
C SER A 48 -9.19 11.06 -1.23
N GLU A 49 -8.82 11.24 -2.49
CA GLU A 49 -8.88 10.20 -3.52
C GLU A 49 -7.82 10.42 -4.59
N ALA A 50 -7.47 9.36 -5.32
CA ALA A 50 -6.58 9.44 -6.47
C ALA A 50 -6.79 8.25 -7.40
N ASP A 51 -6.52 8.46 -8.69
CA ASP A 51 -6.40 7.39 -9.68
C ASP A 51 -4.95 7.31 -10.13
N VAL A 52 -4.33 6.15 -9.93
CA VAL A 52 -2.89 5.98 -10.12
C VAL A 52 -2.63 4.64 -10.82
N THR A 53 -1.77 4.64 -11.82
CA THR A 53 -1.19 3.40 -12.36
C THR A 53 0.18 3.20 -11.71
N GLU A 54 0.39 2.03 -11.14
CA GLU A 54 1.65 1.67 -10.50
C GLU A 54 1.99 0.20 -10.69
N GLY A 55 3.20 -0.17 -10.35
CA GLY A 55 3.71 -1.52 -10.48
C GLY A 55 5.03 -1.58 -11.23
N SER A 56 5.15 -2.56 -12.12
CA SER A 56 6.34 -2.81 -12.92
C SER A 56 5.95 -3.21 -14.35
N ARG A 57 6.96 -3.40 -15.20
CA ARG A 57 6.74 -3.91 -16.56
C ARG A 57 6.00 -5.25 -16.60
N ARG A 58 6.20 -6.09 -15.59
CA ARG A 58 5.61 -7.44 -15.55
C ARG A 58 4.21 -7.45 -14.97
N ILE A 59 3.99 -6.65 -13.92
CA ILE A 59 2.72 -6.58 -13.20
C ILE A 59 2.44 -5.13 -12.89
N TRP A 60 1.38 -4.62 -13.48
CA TRP A 60 0.93 -3.26 -13.24
C TRP A 60 -0.57 -3.23 -12.94
N GLU A 61 -1.00 -2.24 -12.18
CA GLU A 61 -2.41 -1.98 -11.86
C GLU A 61 -2.70 -0.50 -11.94
N ARG A 62 -3.90 -0.19 -12.38
CA ARG A 62 -4.52 1.10 -12.16
C ARG A 62 -5.42 0.97 -10.94
N LEU A 63 -5.17 1.80 -9.94
CA LEU A 63 -5.84 1.76 -8.65
C LEU A 63 -6.58 3.06 -8.41
N HIS A 64 -7.82 2.96 -7.94
CA HIS A 64 -8.53 4.06 -7.34
C HIS A 64 -8.30 4.02 -5.83
N TYR A 65 -7.65 5.04 -5.30
CA TYR A 65 -7.38 5.23 -3.88
C TYR A 65 -8.49 6.09 -3.28
N ASP A 66 -9.02 5.67 -2.14
CA ASP A 66 -9.96 6.44 -1.31
C ASP A 66 -9.48 6.41 0.14
N TRP A 67 -9.16 7.57 0.69
CA TRP A 67 -8.77 7.76 2.10
C TRP A 67 -9.63 8.82 2.79
N SER A 68 -10.90 8.92 2.37
CA SER A 68 -11.89 9.81 3.00
C SER A 68 -12.19 9.43 4.45
N ASP A 69 -12.02 8.15 4.82
CA ASP A 69 -12.02 7.70 6.21
C ASP A 69 -10.60 7.88 6.80
N PRO A 70 -10.43 8.61 7.93
CA PRO A 70 -9.12 8.86 8.52
C PRO A 70 -8.41 7.61 9.05
N ASN A 71 -9.11 6.48 9.19
CA ASN A 71 -8.57 5.22 9.68
C ASN A 71 -8.60 4.10 8.63
N ARG A 72 -8.81 4.43 7.36
CA ARG A 72 -8.94 3.42 6.31
C ARG A 72 -8.52 3.95 4.96
N VAL A 73 -7.81 3.11 4.21
CA VAL A 73 -7.54 3.36 2.79
C VAL A 73 -8.06 2.19 1.98
N VAL A 74 -8.93 2.47 1.02
CA VAL A 74 -9.44 1.49 0.07
C VAL A 74 -8.79 1.74 -1.29
N MET A 75 -8.17 0.71 -1.85
CA MET A 75 -7.56 0.75 -3.18
C MET A 75 -8.25 -0.29 -4.05
N THR A 76 -9.03 0.18 -5.01
CA THR A 76 -9.77 -0.68 -5.93
C THR A 76 -9.01 -0.80 -7.25
N THR A 77 -8.75 -2.02 -7.69
CA THR A 77 -8.14 -2.27 -9.01
C THR A 77 -9.17 -1.97 -10.08
N THR A 78 -8.94 -0.93 -10.88
CA THR A 78 -9.82 -0.52 -11.99
C THR A 78 -9.33 -1.05 -13.33
N ASP A 79 -8.03 -1.30 -13.46
CA ASP A 79 -7.42 -1.98 -14.61
C ASP A 79 -6.09 -2.62 -14.21
N SER A 80 -5.69 -3.65 -14.92
CA SER A 80 -4.41 -4.37 -14.69
C SER A 80 -4.16 -5.34 -15.84
N ASN A 81 -2.91 -5.72 -16.03
CA ASN A 81 -2.59 -6.80 -16.97
C ASN A 81 -2.89 -8.20 -16.42
N LEU A 82 -3.09 -8.37 -15.12
CA LEU A 82 -3.34 -9.68 -14.49
C LEU A 82 -4.62 -9.74 -13.67
N TRP A 83 -5.01 -8.63 -13.04
CA TRP A 83 -6.06 -8.58 -12.04
C TRP A 83 -7.32 -7.91 -12.57
N GLY A 84 -8.46 -8.34 -12.07
CA GLY A 84 -9.76 -7.78 -12.43
C GLY A 84 -10.79 -8.07 -11.34
N GLY A 85 -12.07 -8.03 -11.68
CA GLY A 85 -13.16 -8.37 -10.78
C GLY A 85 -13.14 -7.60 -9.48
N ARG A 86 -12.96 -8.31 -8.35
CA ARG A 86 -12.95 -7.75 -7.00
C ARG A 86 -11.56 -7.41 -6.47
N SER A 87 -10.54 -7.43 -7.33
CA SER A 87 -9.17 -7.16 -6.91
C SER A 87 -9.02 -5.79 -6.27
N GLY A 88 -8.18 -5.72 -5.27
CA GLY A 88 -7.89 -4.48 -4.56
C GLY A 88 -7.25 -4.72 -3.20
N HIS A 89 -7.00 -3.65 -2.49
CA HIS A 89 -6.39 -3.64 -1.17
C HIS A 89 -7.22 -2.76 -0.24
N THR A 90 -7.35 -3.17 1.01
CA THR A 90 -7.92 -2.33 2.06
C THR A 90 -6.99 -2.34 3.26
N TYR A 91 -6.58 -1.14 3.69
CA TYR A 91 -5.82 -0.94 4.93
C TYR A 91 -6.71 -0.31 5.97
N THR A 92 -6.75 -0.91 7.16
CA THR A 92 -7.49 -0.40 8.32
C THR A 92 -6.52 -0.17 9.47
N PHE A 93 -6.61 1.00 10.11
CA PHE A 93 -5.72 1.42 11.18
C PHE A 93 -6.48 1.52 12.48
N THR A 94 -5.93 0.96 13.55
CA THR A 94 -6.49 1.02 14.91
C THR A 94 -5.42 1.55 15.86
N ARG A 95 -5.71 2.69 16.52
CA ARG A 95 -4.81 3.27 17.52
C ARG A 95 -4.86 2.46 18.80
N ARG A 96 -3.70 2.17 19.37
CA ARG A 96 -3.57 1.48 20.65
C ARG A 96 -3.39 2.50 21.77
N PRO A 97 -3.75 2.14 23.03
CA PRO A 97 -3.52 3.00 24.18
C PRO A 97 -2.04 3.33 24.44
N ASP A 98 -1.11 2.47 23.97
CA ASP A 98 0.34 2.67 24.10
C ASP A 98 0.95 3.62 23.04
N GLY A 99 0.10 4.21 22.18
CA GLY A 99 0.55 5.10 21.10
C GLY A 99 0.95 4.39 19.80
N MET A 100 1.00 3.06 19.81
CA MET A 100 1.23 2.27 18.60
C MET A 100 -0.04 2.22 17.75
N THR A 101 0.11 1.87 16.48
CA THR A 101 -1.00 1.65 15.54
C THR A 101 -0.98 0.21 15.07
N GLU A 102 -2.15 -0.44 15.11
CA GLU A 102 -2.35 -1.73 14.45
C GLU A 102 -2.82 -1.49 13.02
N LEU A 103 -2.19 -2.19 12.09
CA LEU A 103 -2.50 -2.15 10.67
C LEU A 103 -3.00 -3.51 10.23
N ASP A 104 -4.22 -3.54 9.72
CA ASP A 104 -4.80 -4.72 9.07
C ASP A 104 -4.94 -4.46 7.58
N ALA A 105 -4.38 -5.35 6.77
CA ALA A 105 -4.45 -5.27 5.31
C ALA A 105 -5.20 -6.49 4.77
N VAL A 106 -6.18 -6.23 3.93
CA VAL A 106 -6.89 -7.25 3.17
C VAL A 106 -6.60 -7.05 1.70
N ILE A 107 -6.02 -8.08 1.06
CA ILE A 107 -5.64 -8.05 -0.35
C ILE A 107 -6.45 -9.09 -1.09
N VAL A 108 -7.22 -8.64 -2.07
CA VAL A 108 -8.03 -9.51 -2.93
C VAL A 108 -7.38 -9.58 -4.30
N ARG A 109 -7.18 -10.79 -4.78
CA ARG A 109 -6.59 -11.08 -6.09
C ARG A 109 -7.53 -11.96 -6.91
N ASP A 110 -8.16 -11.35 -7.90
CA ASP A 110 -9.07 -11.99 -8.84
C ASP A 110 -8.43 -11.94 -10.22
N GLY A 111 -7.90 -13.09 -10.68
CA GLY A 111 -7.19 -13.17 -11.95
C GLY A 111 -8.13 -13.04 -13.14
N LYS A 112 -7.87 -12.09 -14.04
CA LYS A 112 -8.69 -11.87 -15.24
C LYS A 112 -8.29 -12.75 -16.43
N ASN A 113 -7.14 -13.39 -16.36
CA ASN A 113 -6.62 -14.29 -17.40
C ASN A 113 -5.92 -15.50 -16.78
N ILE A 114 -5.45 -16.42 -17.60
CA ILE A 114 -4.81 -17.66 -17.13
C ILE A 114 -3.60 -17.38 -16.25
N LYS A 115 -2.77 -16.40 -16.62
CA LYS A 115 -1.59 -16.02 -15.83
C LYS A 115 -2.00 -15.42 -14.48
N GLY A 116 -2.98 -14.53 -14.47
CA GLY A 116 -3.51 -13.94 -13.25
C GLY A 116 -4.16 -14.98 -12.34
N ARG A 117 -4.89 -15.94 -12.89
CA ARG A 117 -5.50 -17.03 -12.12
C ARG A 117 -4.45 -17.94 -11.50
N ALA A 118 -3.42 -18.30 -12.27
CA ALA A 118 -2.31 -19.10 -11.76
C ALA A 118 -1.55 -18.41 -10.64
N LEU A 119 -1.22 -17.12 -10.82
CA LEU A 119 -0.57 -16.32 -9.79
C LEU A 119 -1.47 -16.12 -8.56
N GLY A 120 -2.76 -15.87 -8.76
CA GLY A 120 -3.73 -15.77 -7.67
C GLY A 120 -3.82 -17.05 -6.84
N PHE A 121 -3.76 -18.21 -7.46
CA PHE A 121 -3.71 -19.51 -6.78
C PHE A 121 -2.45 -19.64 -5.92
N VAL A 122 -1.28 -19.30 -6.48
CA VAL A 122 0.00 -19.32 -5.74
C VAL A 122 -0.04 -18.36 -4.55
N LEU A 123 -0.57 -17.14 -4.75
CA LEU A 123 -0.74 -16.17 -3.67
C LEU A 123 -1.75 -16.63 -2.60
N GLY A 124 -2.75 -17.42 -2.98
CA GLY A 124 -3.67 -18.04 -2.02
C GLY A 124 -2.97 -18.99 -1.05
N ILE A 125 -1.89 -19.65 -1.51
CA ILE A 125 -1.12 -20.60 -0.70
C ILE A 125 0.01 -19.89 0.05
N PHE A 126 0.80 -19.05 -0.63
CA PHE A 126 2.04 -18.46 -0.10
C PHE A 126 1.94 -16.94 0.14
N GLY A 127 0.84 -16.30 -0.27
CA GLY A 127 0.72 -14.85 -0.31
C GLY A 127 0.88 -14.17 1.04
N ALA A 128 0.35 -14.76 2.11
CA ALA A 128 0.50 -14.20 3.45
C ALA A 128 1.97 -14.10 3.87
N ARG A 129 2.79 -15.06 3.48
CA ARG A 129 4.23 -15.05 3.77
C ARG A 129 4.98 -14.03 2.91
N VAL A 130 4.74 -14.03 1.61
CA VAL A 130 5.45 -13.16 0.65
C VAL A 130 5.02 -11.71 0.82
N LEU A 131 3.72 -11.44 0.80
CA LEU A 131 3.17 -10.10 0.94
C LEU A 131 3.34 -9.55 2.36
N GLY A 132 3.34 -10.43 3.37
CA GLY A 132 3.62 -10.05 4.74
C GLY A 132 5.03 -9.50 4.92
N LYS A 133 6.03 -10.11 4.28
CA LYS A 133 7.42 -9.61 4.30
C LYS A 133 7.54 -8.27 3.57
N GLU A 134 6.86 -8.10 2.45
CA GLU A 134 6.84 -6.83 1.72
C GLU A 134 6.18 -5.73 2.54
N LEU A 135 5.06 -6.02 3.19
CA LEU A 135 4.39 -5.07 4.08
C LEU A 135 5.29 -4.70 5.26
N GLU A 136 5.97 -5.65 5.88
CA GLU A 136 6.92 -5.40 6.97
C GLU A 136 8.03 -4.44 6.54
N LYS A 137 8.60 -4.64 5.35
CA LYS A 137 9.61 -3.73 4.79
C LYS A 137 9.06 -2.32 4.60
N SER A 138 7.84 -2.21 4.07
CA SER A 138 7.17 -0.92 3.87
C SER A 138 6.91 -0.22 5.20
N VAL A 139 6.42 -0.94 6.21
CA VAL A 139 6.20 -0.42 7.56
C VAL A 139 7.49 0.15 8.13
N LYS A 140 8.60 -0.60 8.08
CA LYS A 140 9.91 -0.16 8.56
C LYS A 140 10.46 1.05 7.80
N ALA A 141 10.27 1.08 6.48
CA ALA A 141 10.70 2.21 5.65
C ALA A 141 9.93 3.48 5.98
N ILE A 142 8.63 3.39 6.22
CA ILE A 142 7.78 4.51 6.62
C ILE A 142 8.19 5.01 8.02
N GLU A 143 8.42 4.11 8.97
CA GLU A 143 8.90 4.45 10.31
C GLU A 143 10.24 5.22 10.25
N ALA A 144 11.18 4.73 9.45
CA ALA A 144 12.47 5.39 9.24
C ALA A 144 12.33 6.79 8.61
N ARG A 145 11.41 6.95 7.65
CA ARG A 145 11.08 8.25 7.05
C ARG A 145 10.52 9.23 8.07
N ASN A 146 9.62 8.78 8.94
CA ASN A 146 9.03 9.59 10.00
C ASN A 146 10.08 10.05 11.02
N ASP A 147 10.96 9.14 11.46
CA ASP A 147 12.04 9.46 12.38
C ASP A 147 13.01 10.48 11.80
N LYS A 148 13.36 10.35 10.52
CA LYS A 148 14.22 11.31 9.82
C LYS A 148 13.57 12.68 9.74
N SER A 149 12.28 12.74 9.44
CA SER A 149 11.52 14.01 9.38
C SER A 149 11.45 14.69 10.75
N ALA A 150 11.21 13.93 11.82
CA ALA A 150 11.20 14.44 13.18
C ALA A 150 12.56 15.04 13.58
N ARG A 151 13.68 14.34 13.30
CA ARG A 151 15.04 14.85 13.58
C ARG A 151 15.35 16.12 12.81
N THR A 152 14.94 16.22 11.55
CA THR A 152 15.12 17.40 10.71
C THR A 152 14.30 18.57 11.26
N GLY A 153 13.08 18.34 11.71
CA GLY A 153 12.22 19.33 12.35
C GLY A 153 12.81 19.85 13.67
N GLU A 154 13.34 18.98 14.52
CA GLU A 154 14.02 19.35 15.77
C GLU A 154 15.27 20.19 15.49
N SER A 155 16.06 19.83 14.50
CA SER A 155 17.26 20.59 14.12
C SER A 155 16.92 21.98 13.59
N ALA A 156 15.78 22.16 12.92
CA ALA A 156 15.33 23.46 12.43
C ALA A 156 14.72 24.33 13.53
N ALA A 157 14.24 23.74 14.63
CA ALA A 157 13.63 24.46 15.76
C ALA A 157 14.66 24.91 16.81
N SER A 158 15.89 24.42 16.78
CA SER A 158 17.00 24.80 17.64
C SER A 158 17.91 25.85 16.99
#